data_a08aa3a842915d73e4d75936028ffc0e
#
_entry.id   a08aa3a842915d73e4d75936028ffc0e
#
_cell.length_a   1.000
_cell.length_b   1.000
_cell.length_c   1.000
_cell.angle_alpha   90.00
_cell.angle_beta   90.00
_cell.angle_gamma   90.00
#
_symmetry.space_group_name_H-M   'P 1'
#
loop_
_entity.id
_entity.type
_entity.pdbx_description
1 polymer ?
#
loop_
_entity_poly.entity_id
_entity_poly.type
_entity_poly.pdbx_seq_one_letter_code
_entity_poly.pdbx_strand_id
1 'polypeptide(L)'
;GGIQSLDIDHLFSVNSLFANVVAGLVQPILNKRQIRTNYEVSLANKERAYLNFRKTLLTAGREVSDALKVYESQDSFIDLKRKELTAYQKSVEFSQELVNYGMANYLEVLNASVNSLNAELNISNAEYAKMKAGVELYQALGGGWK
;
A
#
# COMPACT_ATOMS: atom_id res chain seq x y z
N GLY A 1 37.52 8.57 -32.08
CA GLY A 1 38.55 9.04 -32.97
C GLY A 1 39.89 8.55 -32.47
N GLY A 2 40.40 7.45 -33.08
CA GLY A 2 41.72 6.95 -32.78
C GLY A 2 42.77 7.85 -33.36
N ILE A 3 43.83 8.13 -32.61
CA ILE A 3 45.03 8.79 -33.12
C ILE A 3 45.80 7.74 -33.95
N GLN A 4 45.76 7.85 -35.26
CA GLN A 4 46.64 7.08 -36.11
C GLN A 4 47.98 7.84 -36.19
N SER A 5 48.97 7.39 -35.43
CA SER A 5 50.35 7.75 -35.62
C SER A 5 51.08 6.51 -36.07
N LEU A 6 51.72 6.61 -37.24
CA LEU A 6 52.51 5.52 -37.83
C LEU A 6 53.90 5.36 -37.18
N ASP A 7 54.31 6.27 -36.30
CA ASP A 7 55.55 6.22 -35.54
C ASP A 7 55.31 6.28 -34.03
N ILE A 8 55.70 5.23 -33.33
CA ILE A 8 55.56 5.09 -31.89
C ILE A 8 56.31 6.19 -31.11
N ASP A 9 57.38 6.72 -31.65
CA ASP A 9 58.17 7.77 -31.05
C ASP A 9 57.48 9.13 -30.96
N HIS A 10 56.46 9.38 -31.79
CA HIS A 10 55.65 10.59 -31.75
C HIS A 10 54.43 10.49 -30.79
N LEU A 11 54.10 9.27 -30.35
CA LEU A 11 53.00 9.06 -29.42
C LEU A 11 53.29 9.62 -28.01
N PHE A 12 54.57 9.69 -27.65
CA PHE A 12 55.03 10.24 -26.36
C PHE A 12 55.66 11.64 -26.49
N SER A 13 55.45 12.33 -27.62
CA SER A 13 55.92 13.69 -27.75
C SER A 13 55.18 14.65 -26.80
N VAL A 14 55.90 15.61 -26.25
CA VAL A 14 55.34 16.64 -25.34
C VAL A 14 54.12 17.33 -25.96
N ASN A 15 54.09 17.47 -27.29
CA ASN A 15 52.97 18.07 -28.03
C ASN A 15 51.70 17.21 -28.00
N SER A 16 51.77 15.86 -28.04
CA SER A 16 50.59 14.99 -27.94
C SER A 16 50.04 14.95 -26.51
N LEU A 17 50.93 15.08 -25.50
CA LEU A 17 50.56 15.19 -24.12
C LEU A 17 49.86 16.54 -23.85
N PHE A 18 50.36 17.64 -24.39
CA PHE A 18 49.73 18.96 -24.32
C PHE A 18 48.38 18.99 -25.03
N ALA A 19 48.24 18.35 -26.19
CA ALA A 19 46.98 18.28 -26.92
C ALA A 19 45.91 17.52 -26.12
N ASN A 20 46.26 16.42 -25.43
CA ASN A 20 45.32 15.68 -24.57
C ASN A 20 44.91 16.44 -23.32
N VAL A 21 45.83 17.15 -22.68
CA VAL A 21 45.57 17.98 -21.49
C VAL A 21 44.69 19.17 -21.85
N VAL A 22 44.98 19.86 -22.96
CA VAL A 22 44.18 21.00 -23.42
C VAL A 22 42.77 20.55 -23.87
N ALA A 23 42.64 19.41 -24.56
CA ALA A 23 41.33 18.87 -24.93
C ALA A 23 40.50 18.50 -23.70
N GLY A 24 41.12 17.92 -22.68
CA GLY A 24 40.46 17.59 -21.40
C GLY A 24 40.00 18.82 -20.59
N LEU A 25 40.70 19.95 -20.69
CA LEU A 25 40.36 21.20 -20.03
C LEU A 25 39.34 22.06 -20.82
N VAL A 26 39.37 22.03 -22.12
CA VAL A 26 38.47 22.82 -23.00
C VAL A 26 37.03 22.24 -22.97
N GLN A 27 36.90 20.94 -22.84
CA GLN A 27 35.60 20.29 -22.82
C GLN A 27 34.66 20.76 -21.68
N PRO A 28 35.09 20.92 -20.41
CA PRO A 28 34.24 21.48 -19.37
C PRO A 28 33.87 22.95 -19.57
N ILE A 29 34.76 23.76 -20.17
CA ILE A 29 34.54 25.19 -20.38
C ILE A 29 33.47 25.42 -21.45
N LEU A 30 33.49 24.63 -22.53
CA LEU A 30 32.51 24.70 -23.62
C LEU A 30 31.14 24.15 -23.22
N ASN A 31 31.10 23.22 -22.26
CA ASN A 31 29.87 22.62 -21.74
C ASN A 31 29.28 23.32 -20.52
N LYS A 32 29.65 24.58 -20.26
CA LYS A 32 29.18 25.36 -19.11
C LYS A 32 27.65 25.36 -18.97
N ARG A 33 26.93 25.40 -20.07
CA ARG A 33 25.46 25.37 -20.10
C ARG A 33 24.92 24.01 -19.66
N GLN A 34 25.54 22.92 -20.09
CA GLN A 34 25.15 21.55 -19.70
C GLN A 34 25.41 21.28 -18.21
N ILE A 35 26.53 21.73 -17.67
CA ILE A 35 26.86 21.61 -16.25
C ILE A 35 25.84 22.35 -15.39
N ARG A 36 25.47 23.57 -15.80
CA ARG A 36 24.44 24.35 -15.10
C ARG A 36 23.05 23.66 -15.16
N THR A 37 22.67 23.18 -16.34
CA THR A 37 21.39 22.44 -16.49
C THR A 37 21.38 21.16 -15.64
N ASN A 38 22.48 20.39 -15.62
CA ASN A 38 22.60 19.21 -14.79
C ASN A 38 22.49 19.53 -13.29
N TYR A 39 23.06 20.67 -12.86
CA TYR A 39 22.92 21.14 -11.49
C TYR A 39 21.45 21.50 -11.15
N GLU A 40 20.78 22.25 -12.01
CA GLU A 40 19.37 22.62 -11.84
C GLU A 40 18.46 21.38 -11.82
N VAL A 41 18.71 20.40 -12.70
CA VAL A 41 18.01 19.09 -12.71
C VAL A 41 18.29 18.31 -11.44
N SER A 42 19.52 18.30 -10.94
CA SER A 42 19.87 17.63 -9.70
C SER A 42 19.17 18.26 -8.48
N LEU A 43 19.04 19.57 -8.47
CA LEU A 43 18.31 20.31 -7.43
C LEU A 43 16.82 19.96 -7.44
N ALA A 44 16.20 19.94 -8.62
CA ALA A 44 14.80 19.53 -8.79
C ALA A 44 14.58 18.06 -8.39
N ASN A 45 15.52 17.17 -8.74
CA ASN A 45 15.46 15.75 -8.34
C ASN A 45 15.59 15.59 -6.81
N LYS A 46 16.44 16.38 -6.15
CA LYS A 46 16.54 16.41 -4.69
C LYS A 46 15.20 16.82 -4.05
N GLU A 47 14.58 17.88 -4.54
CA GLU A 47 13.28 18.32 -4.03
C GLU A 47 12.19 17.28 -4.27
N ARG A 48 12.15 16.67 -5.46
CA ARG A 48 11.23 15.56 -5.78
C ARG A 48 11.44 14.37 -4.84
N ALA A 49 12.68 13.99 -4.57
CA ALA A 49 12.98 12.90 -3.65
C ALA A 49 12.52 13.22 -2.21
N TYR A 50 12.71 14.45 -1.76
CA TYR A 50 12.22 14.91 -0.45
C TYR A 50 10.70 14.88 -0.36
N LEU A 51 10.00 15.37 -1.37
CA LEU A 51 8.54 15.33 -1.42
C LEU A 51 7.99 13.92 -1.47
N ASN A 52 8.65 13.04 -2.23
CA ASN A 52 8.31 11.61 -2.26
C ASN A 52 8.49 10.93 -0.91
N PHE A 53 9.60 11.21 -0.21
CA PHE A 53 9.81 10.72 1.15
C PHE A 53 8.70 11.17 2.09
N ARG A 54 8.38 12.47 2.08
CA ARG A 54 7.29 13.03 2.89
C ARG A 54 5.93 12.38 2.56
N LYS A 55 5.64 12.21 1.28
CA LYS A 55 4.42 11.52 0.81
C LYS A 55 4.36 10.09 1.35
N THR A 56 5.44 9.33 1.23
CA THR A 56 5.52 7.93 1.70
C THR A 56 5.28 7.85 3.20
N LEU A 57 5.90 8.75 3.98
CA LEU A 57 5.72 8.80 5.43
C LEU A 57 4.26 9.08 5.83
N LEU A 58 3.62 10.04 5.18
CA LEU A 58 2.21 10.37 5.43
C LEU A 58 1.28 9.21 5.00
N THR A 59 1.59 8.54 3.89
CA THR A 59 0.82 7.38 3.42
C THR A 59 0.93 6.23 4.42
N ALA A 60 2.14 5.90 4.88
CA ALA A 60 2.35 4.86 5.89
C ALA A 60 1.61 5.16 7.20
N GLY A 61 1.66 6.41 7.69
CA GLY A 61 0.91 6.80 8.88
C GLY A 61 -0.62 6.68 8.71
N ARG A 62 -1.12 6.98 7.51
CA ARG A 62 -2.53 6.79 7.19
C ARG A 62 -2.92 5.31 7.15
N GLU A 63 -2.11 4.47 6.50
CA GLU A 63 -2.35 3.02 6.40
C GLU A 63 -2.45 2.37 7.79
N VAL A 64 -1.52 2.71 8.70
CA VAL A 64 -1.58 2.26 10.10
C VAL A 64 -2.86 2.74 10.80
N SER A 65 -3.20 4.02 10.65
CA SER A 65 -4.39 4.60 11.28
C SER A 65 -5.68 3.97 10.75
N ASP A 66 -5.77 3.73 9.44
CA ASP A 66 -6.94 3.14 8.81
C ASP A 66 -7.11 1.66 9.23
N ALA A 67 -6.02 0.88 9.22
CA ALA A 67 -6.04 -0.51 9.67
C ALA A 67 -6.44 -0.64 11.16
N LEU A 68 -5.93 0.25 12.01
CA LEU A 68 -6.27 0.27 13.45
C LEU A 68 -7.75 0.59 13.65
N LYS A 69 -8.29 1.61 12.97
CA LYS A 69 -9.70 1.98 13.05
C LYS A 69 -10.63 0.85 12.59
N VAL A 70 -10.27 0.17 11.49
CA VAL A 70 -11.03 -1.00 11.03
C VAL A 70 -10.99 -2.09 12.10
N TYR A 71 -9.82 -2.42 12.64
CA TYR A 71 -9.67 -3.43 13.67
C TYR A 71 -10.54 -3.14 14.91
N GLU A 72 -10.49 -1.92 15.44
CA GLU A 72 -11.28 -1.49 16.60
C GLU A 72 -12.79 -1.46 16.33
N SER A 73 -13.20 -0.99 15.15
CA SER A 73 -14.62 -0.90 14.80
C SER A 73 -15.27 -2.27 14.63
N GLN A 74 -14.51 -3.30 14.21
CA GLN A 74 -15.05 -4.65 14.05
C GLN A 74 -15.47 -5.29 15.38
N ASP A 75 -14.83 -4.98 16.51
CA ASP A 75 -15.23 -5.53 17.80
C ASP A 75 -16.66 -5.09 18.18
N SER A 76 -16.94 -3.80 18.10
CA SER A 76 -18.27 -3.27 18.35
C SER A 76 -19.31 -3.80 17.35
N PHE A 77 -18.93 -3.95 16.09
CA PHE A 77 -19.80 -4.48 15.05
C PHE A 77 -20.16 -5.95 15.30
N ILE A 78 -19.18 -6.79 15.63
CA ILE A 78 -19.37 -8.21 15.95
C ILE A 78 -20.31 -8.36 17.15
N ASP A 79 -20.12 -7.56 18.20
CA ASP A 79 -20.98 -7.62 19.40
C ASP A 79 -22.43 -7.26 19.08
N LEU A 80 -22.66 -6.24 18.24
CA LEU A 80 -24.00 -5.88 17.79
C LEU A 80 -24.61 -6.99 16.92
N LYS A 81 -23.84 -7.60 16.02
CA LYS A 81 -24.30 -8.70 15.19
C LYS A 81 -24.60 -9.98 15.96
N ARG A 82 -23.88 -10.27 17.02
CA ARG A 82 -24.22 -11.38 17.95
C ARG A 82 -25.55 -11.15 18.66
N LYS A 83 -25.85 -9.92 19.08
CA LYS A 83 -27.16 -9.58 19.65
C LYS A 83 -28.28 -9.73 18.62
N GLU A 84 -28.04 -9.28 17.39
CA GLU A 84 -28.97 -9.46 16.26
C GLU A 84 -29.24 -10.95 15.99
N LEU A 85 -28.19 -11.79 15.93
CA LEU A 85 -28.31 -13.22 15.77
C LEU A 85 -29.17 -13.86 16.88
N THR A 86 -28.93 -13.49 18.13
CA THR A 86 -29.71 -14.00 19.26
C THR A 86 -31.19 -13.62 19.13
N ALA A 87 -31.50 -12.42 18.63
CA ALA A 87 -32.87 -12.00 18.38
C ALA A 87 -33.53 -12.82 17.26
N TYR A 88 -32.81 -13.08 16.16
CA TYR A 88 -33.32 -13.92 15.08
C TYR A 88 -33.52 -15.38 15.48
N GLN A 89 -32.59 -15.95 16.28
CA GLN A 89 -32.75 -17.31 16.82
C GLN A 89 -34.03 -17.43 17.67
N LYS A 90 -34.29 -16.46 18.55
CA LYS A 90 -35.54 -16.40 19.29
C LYS A 90 -36.77 -16.26 18.39
N SER A 91 -36.65 -15.46 17.31
CA SER A 91 -37.72 -15.33 16.32
C SER A 91 -38.03 -16.65 15.62
N VAL A 92 -37.01 -17.45 15.31
CA VAL A 92 -37.19 -18.81 14.76
C VAL A 92 -37.93 -19.71 15.74
N GLU A 93 -37.53 -19.72 17.03
CA GLU A 93 -38.18 -20.51 18.08
C GLU A 93 -39.66 -20.12 18.21
N PHE A 94 -39.97 -18.82 18.32
CA PHE A 94 -41.36 -18.34 18.46
C PHE A 94 -42.20 -18.62 17.21
N SER A 95 -41.62 -18.44 16.00
CA SER A 95 -42.33 -18.77 14.76
C SER A 95 -42.66 -20.26 14.68
N GLN A 96 -41.75 -21.11 15.13
CA GLN A 96 -41.97 -22.55 15.18
C GLN A 96 -43.07 -22.96 16.18
N GLU A 97 -43.11 -22.34 17.34
CA GLU A 97 -44.19 -22.52 18.31
C GLU A 97 -45.56 -22.09 17.74
N LEU A 98 -45.61 -20.91 17.10
CA LEU A 98 -46.82 -20.42 16.46
C LEU A 98 -47.35 -21.34 15.35
N VAL A 99 -46.43 -21.93 14.54
CA VAL A 99 -46.81 -22.92 13.54
C VAL A 99 -47.37 -24.17 14.20
N ASN A 100 -46.77 -24.66 15.29
CA ASN A 100 -47.24 -25.84 16.04
C ASN A 100 -48.65 -25.62 16.63
N TYR A 101 -49.02 -24.38 16.97
CA TYR A 101 -50.38 -24.04 17.40
C TYR A 101 -51.32 -23.68 16.27
N GLY A 102 -50.87 -23.76 15.02
CA GLY A 102 -51.70 -23.40 13.85
C GLY A 102 -51.95 -21.89 13.69
N MET A 103 -51.16 -21.04 14.37
CA MET A 103 -51.31 -19.59 14.39
C MET A 103 -50.43 -18.86 13.38
N ALA A 104 -49.47 -19.55 12.75
CA ALA A 104 -48.57 -18.99 11.76
C ALA A 104 -48.34 -19.96 10.59
N ASN A 105 -47.86 -19.39 9.47
CA ASN A 105 -47.49 -20.15 8.31
C ASN A 105 -46.00 -20.56 8.41
N TYR A 106 -45.66 -21.77 7.91
CA TYR A 106 -44.28 -22.27 7.84
C TYR A 106 -43.32 -21.32 7.09
N LEU A 107 -43.84 -20.50 6.16
CA LEU A 107 -43.03 -19.48 5.50
C LEU A 107 -42.43 -18.45 6.45
N GLU A 108 -43.05 -18.17 7.60
CA GLU A 108 -42.51 -17.27 8.63
C GLU A 108 -41.29 -17.89 9.30
N VAL A 109 -41.32 -19.21 9.56
CA VAL A 109 -40.16 -19.94 10.10
C VAL A 109 -39.00 -19.92 9.11
N LEU A 110 -39.27 -20.13 7.82
CA LEU A 110 -38.25 -20.06 6.78
C LEU A 110 -37.62 -18.66 6.69
N ASN A 111 -38.45 -17.62 6.70
CA ASN A 111 -37.94 -16.24 6.66
C ASN A 111 -37.09 -15.91 7.90
N ALA A 112 -37.53 -16.30 9.09
CA ALA A 112 -36.76 -16.13 10.33
C ALA A 112 -35.43 -16.91 10.27
N SER A 113 -35.45 -18.14 9.75
CA SER A 113 -34.25 -18.97 9.58
C SER A 113 -33.26 -18.37 8.59
N VAL A 114 -33.73 -17.83 7.46
CA VAL A 114 -32.89 -17.12 6.49
C VAL A 114 -32.23 -15.89 7.10
N ASN A 115 -32.99 -15.12 7.88
CA ASN A 115 -32.44 -13.95 8.58
C ASN A 115 -31.39 -14.35 9.63
N SER A 116 -31.61 -15.42 10.38
CA SER A 116 -30.63 -15.99 11.30
C SER A 116 -29.35 -16.39 10.61
N LEU A 117 -29.45 -17.13 9.49
CA LEU A 117 -28.31 -17.55 8.70
C LEU A 117 -27.53 -16.36 8.13
N ASN A 118 -28.23 -15.34 7.62
CA ASN A 118 -27.60 -14.12 7.14
C ASN A 118 -26.84 -13.38 8.26
N ALA A 119 -27.39 -13.37 9.48
CA ALA A 119 -26.70 -12.79 10.63
C ALA A 119 -25.42 -13.56 10.99
N GLU A 120 -25.43 -14.88 10.94
CA GLU A 120 -24.23 -15.74 11.14
C GLU A 120 -23.16 -15.48 10.09
N LEU A 121 -23.56 -15.39 8.83
CA LEU A 121 -22.63 -15.05 7.71
C LEU A 121 -22.02 -13.66 7.90
N ASN A 122 -22.80 -12.68 8.36
CA ASN A 122 -22.30 -11.35 8.63
C ASN A 122 -21.29 -11.32 9.78
N ILE A 123 -21.48 -12.12 10.83
CA ILE A 123 -20.51 -12.27 11.93
C ILE A 123 -19.21 -12.88 11.38
N SER A 124 -19.30 -13.97 10.62
CA SER A 124 -18.12 -14.63 10.03
C SER A 124 -17.33 -13.68 9.12
N ASN A 125 -18.04 -12.87 8.31
CA ASN A 125 -17.40 -11.86 7.45
C ASN A 125 -16.73 -10.75 8.28
N ALA A 126 -17.33 -10.33 9.39
CA ALA A 126 -16.75 -9.32 10.28
C ALA A 126 -15.52 -9.85 11.03
N GLU A 127 -15.54 -11.11 11.49
CA GLU A 127 -14.38 -11.77 12.09
C GLU A 127 -13.23 -11.92 11.07
N TYR A 128 -13.53 -12.28 9.83
CA TYR A 128 -12.55 -12.28 8.75
C TYR A 128 -11.97 -10.88 8.50
N ALA A 129 -12.82 -9.85 8.41
CA ALA A 129 -12.37 -8.48 8.21
C ALA A 129 -11.46 -8.00 9.36
N LYS A 130 -11.76 -8.36 10.60
CA LYS A 130 -10.93 -8.07 11.77
C LYS A 130 -9.56 -8.75 11.66
N MET A 131 -9.51 -10.04 11.33
CA MET A 131 -8.25 -10.76 11.15
C MET A 131 -7.42 -10.17 10.01
N LYS A 132 -8.06 -9.82 8.90
CA LYS A 132 -7.43 -9.17 7.75
C LYS A 132 -6.83 -7.81 8.15
N ALA A 133 -7.58 -6.98 8.87
CA ALA A 133 -7.07 -5.69 9.37
C ALA A 133 -5.86 -5.87 10.31
N GLY A 134 -5.83 -6.93 11.12
CA GLY A 134 -4.66 -7.27 11.94
C GLY A 134 -3.42 -7.60 11.11
N VAL A 135 -3.58 -8.33 10.01
CA VAL A 135 -2.48 -8.63 9.07
C VAL A 135 -2.01 -7.35 8.36
N GLU A 136 -2.94 -6.52 7.90
CA GLU A 136 -2.63 -5.24 7.25
C GLU A 136 -1.88 -4.29 8.21
N LEU A 137 -2.29 -4.25 9.48
CA LEU A 137 -1.59 -3.50 10.53
C LEU A 137 -0.16 -4.02 10.73
N TYR A 138 0.02 -5.34 10.80
CA TYR A 138 1.34 -5.96 10.92
C TYR A 138 2.24 -5.60 9.74
N GLN A 139 1.72 -5.63 8.51
CA GLN A 139 2.46 -5.23 7.30
C GLN A 139 2.79 -3.73 7.30
N ALA A 140 1.84 -2.87 7.67
CA ALA A 140 2.03 -1.42 7.73
C ALA A 140 3.08 -1.01 8.76
N LEU A 141 3.25 -1.78 9.83
CA LEU A 141 4.31 -1.60 10.83
C LEU A 141 5.67 -2.16 10.40
N GLY A 142 5.79 -2.67 9.17
CA GLY A 142 7.03 -3.23 8.65
C GLY A 142 7.26 -4.70 9.00
N GLY A 143 6.23 -5.44 9.38
CA GLY A 143 6.31 -6.88 9.57
C GLY A 143 6.40 -7.65 8.25
N GLY A 144 6.94 -8.88 8.30
CA GLY A 144 7.02 -9.75 7.12
C GLY A 144 8.34 -9.71 6.36
N TRP A 145 9.35 -9.06 6.89
CA TRP A 145 10.71 -9.02 6.35
C TRP A 145 11.56 -10.21 6.86
N LYS A 146 11.19 -11.41 6.46
CA LYS A 146 12.06 -12.59 6.66
C LYS A 146 11.97 -13.49 5.46
#